data_0f8d03004733aa81bcefdf8d16acb1f5
#
_entry.id   0f8d03004733aa81bcefdf8d16acb1f5
#
_cell.length_a   1.000
_cell.length_b   1.000
_cell.length_c   1.000
_cell.angle_alpha   90.00
_cell.angle_beta   90.00
_cell.angle_gamma   90.00
#
_symmetry.space_group_name_H-M   'P 1'
#
loop_
_entity.id
_entity.type
_entity.pdbx_description
1 polymer ?
#
loop_
_entity_poly.entity_id
_entity_poly.type
_entity_poly.pdbx_seq_one_letter_code
_entity_poly.pdbx_strand_id
1 'polypeptide(L)'
;HEEVKKELRKIKTSDKKFRWKMVMPWSKGLLFYDMAQHFADSVKLASGGRLDIKVFSAGELVGAMETFDAVSKGAAQVGHDWPGYWKGKNENFVSFASVPFGLDTEGYNIWLYERGGLEQMQELYGRYNLVAFPCGNGGQEMGLFSNKKATKLEDFKGMRIRTPGWFMDIMNQLGASVSPLPGGEVYLALERGVIDAAEFSAPAINYPMGFDEITKYVIEPGVHQPSVQCSVFFNKDAWNSLPDDLKWIVKIAAKETQLWSNAWIENLNVQAINKFKEKIEFVKMDAATRSAFAKKTKEYLDSLKAKYPDVKKTLDSQEQFKKDFATWREQRSGVVPWPIEDYINGKQN
;
A
#
# COMPACT_ATOMS: atom_id res chain seq x y z
N HIS A 1 -24.28 -16.14 15.32
CA HIS A 1 -24.14 -17.45 16.03
C HIS A 1 -24.62 -18.67 15.20
N GLU A 2 -25.76 -18.57 14.50
CA GLU A 2 -26.26 -19.69 13.69
C GLU A 2 -25.47 -19.89 12.41
N GLU A 3 -25.01 -18.83 11.79
CA GLU A 3 -24.16 -18.83 10.61
C GLU A 3 -22.82 -19.53 10.89
N VAL A 4 -22.19 -19.20 12.03
CA VAL A 4 -20.97 -19.87 12.50
C VAL A 4 -21.19 -21.36 12.74
N LYS A 5 -22.31 -21.76 13.35
CA LYS A 5 -22.65 -23.18 13.56
C LYS A 5 -22.88 -23.92 12.24
N LYS A 6 -23.46 -23.26 11.23
CA LYS A 6 -23.69 -23.81 9.91
C LYS A 6 -22.38 -24.00 9.15
N GLU A 7 -21.47 -23.04 9.28
CA GLU A 7 -20.10 -23.11 8.70
C GLU A 7 -19.25 -24.19 9.38
N LEU A 8 -19.24 -24.28 10.71
CA LEU A 8 -18.50 -25.29 11.47
C LEU A 8 -18.83 -26.74 11.03
N ARG A 9 -20.08 -27.01 10.66
CA ARG A 9 -20.49 -28.34 10.18
C ARG A 9 -19.93 -28.71 8.81
N LYS A 10 -19.38 -27.76 8.07
CA LYS A 10 -18.84 -27.92 6.71
C LYS A 10 -17.33 -27.88 6.65
N ILE A 11 -16.65 -27.46 7.74
CA ILE A 11 -15.20 -27.30 7.74
C ILE A 11 -14.51 -28.64 7.54
N LYS A 12 -13.75 -28.72 6.45
CA LYS A 12 -12.85 -29.86 6.18
C LYS A 12 -11.50 -29.58 6.82
N THR A 13 -11.03 -30.48 7.65
CA THR A 13 -9.70 -30.47 8.25
C THR A 13 -8.85 -31.58 7.68
N SER A 14 -7.52 -31.44 7.80
CA SER A 14 -6.56 -32.45 7.36
C SER A 14 -5.25 -32.27 8.11
N ASP A 15 -4.59 -33.37 8.45
CA ASP A 15 -3.23 -33.37 9.04
C ASP A 15 -2.13 -33.20 7.99
N LYS A 16 -2.49 -33.06 6.72
CA LYS A 16 -1.55 -32.84 5.63
C LYS A 16 -0.74 -31.55 5.88
N LYS A 17 0.57 -31.67 5.65
CA LYS A 17 1.51 -30.55 5.76
C LYS A 17 1.78 -29.96 4.39
N PHE A 18 1.82 -28.62 4.34
CA PHE A 18 2.10 -27.84 3.15
C PHE A 18 3.39 -27.06 3.35
N ARG A 19 4.29 -27.10 2.37
CA ARG A 19 5.52 -26.34 2.32
C ARG A 19 5.47 -25.43 1.11
N TRP A 20 5.26 -24.15 1.33
CA TRP A 20 5.06 -23.19 0.26
C TRP A 20 6.18 -22.17 0.19
N LYS A 21 6.34 -21.54 -0.97
CA LYS A 21 7.26 -20.45 -1.22
C LYS A 21 6.46 -19.17 -1.40
N MET A 22 6.87 -18.12 -0.70
CA MET A 22 6.38 -16.76 -0.91
C MET A 22 7.47 -15.94 -1.57
N VAL A 23 7.13 -15.24 -2.65
CA VAL A 23 7.98 -14.28 -3.36
C VAL A 23 7.40 -12.87 -3.22
N MET A 24 8.25 -11.84 -3.35
CA MET A 24 7.86 -10.45 -3.16
C MET A 24 8.80 -9.49 -3.91
N PRO A 25 8.37 -8.24 -4.17
CA PRO A 25 9.19 -7.25 -4.86
C PRO A 25 10.18 -6.51 -3.95
N TRP A 26 10.29 -6.85 -2.67
CA TRP A 26 11.13 -6.14 -1.70
C TRP A 26 12.34 -6.92 -1.26
N SER A 27 13.41 -6.17 -0.97
CA SER A 27 14.66 -6.70 -0.44
C SER A 27 14.57 -6.91 1.07
N LYS A 28 15.40 -7.80 1.60
CA LYS A 28 15.63 -7.90 3.06
C LYS A 28 16.09 -6.56 3.61
N GLY A 29 15.62 -6.21 4.80
CA GLY A 29 15.91 -4.91 5.43
C GLY A 29 14.86 -3.83 5.17
N LEU A 30 13.94 -4.03 4.23
CA LEU A 30 12.74 -3.21 4.13
C LEU A 30 11.64 -3.76 5.04
N LEU A 31 10.95 -2.89 5.78
CA LEU A 31 9.89 -3.30 6.71
C LEU A 31 8.72 -4.03 6.02
N PHE A 32 8.55 -3.87 4.72
CA PHE A 32 7.60 -4.66 3.93
C PHE A 32 7.99 -6.15 3.87
N TYR A 33 9.28 -6.49 3.89
CA TYR A 33 9.74 -7.87 4.03
C TYR A 33 9.31 -8.43 5.39
N ASP A 34 9.46 -7.63 6.45
CA ASP A 34 9.10 -8.05 7.81
C ASP A 34 7.58 -8.24 7.98
N MET A 35 6.76 -7.44 7.28
CA MET A 35 5.30 -7.67 7.22
C MET A 35 4.96 -9.03 6.62
N ALA A 36 5.60 -9.38 5.51
CA ALA A 36 5.39 -10.68 4.85
C ALA A 36 5.89 -11.84 5.71
N GLN A 37 7.02 -11.68 6.39
CA GLN A 37 7.55 -12.67 7.33
C GLN A 37 6.61 -12.85 8.53
N HIS A 38 6.09 -11.76 9.11
CA HIS A 38 5.11 -11.82 10.19
C HIS A 38 3.86 -12.61 9.81
N PHE A 39 3.33 -12.35 8.61
CA PHE A 39 2.20 -13.13 8.07
C PHE A 39 2.54 -14.63 7.99
N ALA A 40 3.70 -14.98 7.42
CA ALA A 40 4.12 -16.37 7.26
C ALA A 40 4.29 -17.07 8.62
N ASP A 41 4.87 -16.38 9.61
CA ASP A 41 5.05 -16.87 10.97
C ASP A 41 3.71 -17.05 11.70
N SER A 42 2.79 -16.10 11.57
CA SER A 42 1.43 -16.16 12.13
C SER A 42 0.67 -17.37 11.58
N VAL A 43 0.74 -17.61 10.27
CA VAL A 43 0.13 -18.79 9.63
C VAL A 43 0.76 -20.10 10.15
N LYS A 44 2.09 -20.14 10.25
CA LYS A 44 2.80 -21.32 10.72
C LYS A 44 2.43 -21.64 12.17
N LEU A 45 2.43 -20.65 13.06
CA LEU A 45 2.06 -20.80 14.46
C LEU A 45 0.61 -21.26 14.62
N ALA A 46 -0.34 -20.55 13.98
CA ALA A 46 -1.76 -20.85 14.09
C ALA A 46 -2.15 -22.21 13.49
N SER A 47 -1.42 -22.67 12.48
CA SER A 47 -1.64 -23.98 11.87
C SER A 47 -0.95 -25.16 12.58
N GLY A 48 -0.21 -24.89 13.68
CA GLY A 48 0.64 -25.92 14.31
C GLY A 48 1.71 -26.45 13.35
N GLY A 49 2.21 -25.61 12.44
CA GLY A 49 3.23 -25.98 11.45
C GLY A 49 2.70 -26.79 10.26
N ARG A 50 1.37 -26.94 10.10
CA ARG A 50 0.78 -27.64 8.94
C ARG A 50 0.92 -26.85 7.64
N LEU A 51 0.86 -25.51 7.71
CA LEU A 51 1.19 -24.64 6.58
C LEU A 51 2.44 -23.82 6.94
N ASP A 52 3.55 -24.12 6.28
CA ASP A 52 4.85 -23.49 6.45
C ASP A 52 5.20 -22.75 5.15
N ILE A 53 5.25 -21.43 5.21
CA ILE A 53 5.50 -20.55 4.07
C ILE A 53 6.92 -19.97 4.22
N LYS A 54 7.83 -20.42 3.36
CA LYS A 54 9.18 -19.85 3.30
C LYS A 54 9.21 -18.59 2.47
N VAL A 55 9.69 -17.51 3.07
CA VAL A 55 9.73 -16.17 2.47
C VAL A 55 11.04 -15.97 1.71
N PHE A 56 10.96 -15.44 0.48
CA PHE A 56 12.09 -15.12 -0.39
C PHE A 56 11.99 -13.66 -0.84
N SER A 57 13.05 -12.90 -0.60
CA SER A 57 13.15 -11.51 -1.03
C SER A 57 13.34 -11.38 -2.55
N ALA A 58 13.17 -10.16 -3.06
CA ALA A 58 13.44 -9.83 -4.46
C ALA A 58 14.82 -10.33 -4.89
N GLY A 59 14.88 -11.02 -6.03
CA GLY A 59 16.12 -11.55 -6.61
C GLY A 59 16.58 -12.91 -6.05
N GLU A 60 16.01 -13.43 -4.95
CA GLU A 60 16.39 -14.75 -4.44
C GLU A 60 15.84 -15.91 -5.30
N LEU A 61 14.60 -15.81 -5.78
CA LEU A 61 13.97 -16.78 -6.68
C LEU A 61 13.53 -16.14 -8.00
N VAL A 62 12.99 -14.93 -7.93
CA VAL A 62 12.49 -14.17 -9.08
C VAL A 62 12.81 -12.69 -8.88
N GLY A 63 12.92 -11.94 -9.97
CA GLY A 63 13.07 -10.49 -9.92
C GLY A 63 11.84 -9.81 -9.28
N ALA A 64 12.02 -8.60 -8.77
CA ALA A 64 10.98 -7.84 -8.08
C ALA A 64 9.66 -7.78 -8.88
N MET A 65 9.74 -7.40 -10.16
CA MET A 65 8.58 -7.22 -11.03
C MET A 65 8.06 -8.53 -11.65
N GLU A 66 8.71 -9.66 -11.37
CA GLU A 66 8.28 -11.00 -11.81
C GLU A 66 7.40 -11.72 -10.76
N THR A 67 7.29 -11.16 -9.55
CA THR A 67 6.56 -11.72 -8.41
C THR A 67 5.14 -12.17 -8.80
N PHE A 68 4.36 -11.30 -9.43
CA PHE A 68 2.98 -11.57 -9.81
C PHE A 68 2.86 -12.76 -10.78
N ASP A 69 3.67 -12.77 -11.83
CA ASP A 69 3.63 -13.81 -12.85
C ASP A 69 4.14 -15.15 -12.31
N ALA A 70 5.12 -15.14 -11.42
CA ALA A 70 5.62 -16.35 -10.78
C ALA A 70 4.52 -17.07 -10.00
N VAL A 71 3.69 -16.33 -9.26
CA VAL A 71 2.57 -16.91 -8.50
C VAL A 71 1.41 -17.28 -9.42
N SER A 72 1.03 -16.40 -10.34
CA SER A 72 -0.03 -16.66 -11.32
C SER A 72 0.19 -17.96 -12.11
N LYS A 73 1.45 -18.22 -12.49
CA LYS A 73 1.88 -19.42 -13.24
C LYS A 73 2.21 -20.63 -12.36
N GLY A 74 2.16 -20.49 -11.03
CA GLY A 74 2.42 -21.58 -10.08
C GLY A 74 3.88 -21.88 -9.81
N ALA A 75 4.84 -21.04 -10.23
CA ALA A 75 6.26 -21.19 -9.88
C ALA A 75 6.52 -20.94 -8.38
N ALA A 76 5.70 -20.09 -7.75
CA ALA A 76 5.58 -19.95 -6.30
C ALA A 76 4.09 -20.06 -5.92
N GLN A 77 3.82 -20.47 -4.68
CA GLN A 77 2.44 -20.64 -4.20
C GLN A 77 1.86 -19.32 -3.69
N VAL A 78 2.70 -18.41 -3.18
CA VAL A 78 2.29 -17.18 -2.49
C VAL A 78 3.09 -16.01 -3.00
N GLY A 79 2.46 -14.85 -3.11
CA GLY A 79 3.09 -13.56 -3.30
C GLY A 79 2.66 -12.57 -2.23
N HIS A 80 3.52 -11.61 -1.94
CA HIS A 80 3.18 -10.45 -1.12
C HIS A 80 3.64 -9.20 -1.87
N ASP A 81 2.78 -8.16 -1.95
CA ASP A 81 3.03 -7.02 -2.83
C ASP A 81 2.37 -5.72 -2.36
N TRP A 82 2.68 -4.66 -3.10
CA TRP A 82 1.85 -3.47 -3.25
C TRP A 82 1.16 -3.55 -4.61
N PRO A 83 -0.18 -3.70 -4.66
CA PRO A 83 -0.90 -3.97 -5.92
C PRO A 83 -0.63 -2.98 -7.05
N GLY A 84 -0.28 -1.75 -6.71
CA GLY A 84 -0.01 -0.69 -7.68
C GLY A 84 1.14 -0.97 -8.66
N TYR A 85 2.04 -1.91 -8.34
CA TYR A 85 3.08 -2.36 -9.28
C TYR A 85 2.51 -3.05 -10.52
N TRP A 86 1.31 -3.59 -10.43
CA TRP A 86 0.68 -4.35 -11.51
C TRP A 86 -0.23 -3.51 -12.40
N LYS A 87 -0.13 -2.18 -12.31
CA LYS A 87 -0.83 -1.23 -13.20
C LYS A 87 -0.74 -1.62 -14.68
N GLY A 88 0.42 -2.06 -15.14
CA GLY A 88 0.63 -2.49 -16.52
C GLY A 88 -0.14 -3.74 -16.94
N LYS A 89 -0.62 -4.55 -15.97
CA LYS A 89 -1.49 -5.70 -16.23
C LYS A 89 -2.97 -5.30 -16.25
N ASN A 90 -3.35 -4.48 -15.31
CA ASN A 90 -4.69 -3.89 -15.23
C ASN A 90 -4.63 -2.61 -14.37
N GLU A 91 -5.14 -1.51 -14.89
CA GLU A 91 -5.17 -0.21 -14.19
C GLU A 91 -5.86 -0.32 -12.82
N ASN A 92 -6.86 -1.19 -12.69
CA ASN A 92 -7.64 -1.31 -11.46
C ASN A 92 -6.86 -1.86 -10.25
N PHE A 93 -5.67 -2.45 -10.43
CA PHE A 93 -4.81 -2.82 -9.30
C PHE A 93 -4.44 -1.63 -8.43
N VAL A 94 -4.26 -0.45 -9.02
CA VAL A 94 -3.91 0.77 -8.27
C VAL A 94 -5.03 1.18 -7.32
N SER A 95 -6.30 0.92 -7.64
CA SER A 95 -7.45 1.22 -6.76
C SER A 95 -7.38 0.47 -5.41
N PHE A 96 -6.68 -0.66 -5.37
CA PHE A 96 -6.50 -1.49 -4.16
C PHE A 96 -5.15 -1.25 -3.46
N ALA A 97 -4.33 -0.37 -4.00
CA ALA A 97 -3.02 -0.04 -3.49
C ALA A 97 -3.01 1.32 -2.78
N SER A 98 -3.21 2.37 -3.57
CA SER A 98 -3.37 3.74 -3.08
C SER A 98 -3.87 4.63 -4.21
N VAL A 99 -4.90 5.41 -3.95
CA VAL A 99 -5.44 6.40 -4.89
C VAL A 99 -4.98 7.79 -4.42
N PRO A 100 -4.34 8.60 -5.27
CA PRO A 100 -4.00 9.97 -4.89
C PRO A 100 -5.24 10.75 -4.42
N PHE A 101 -5.15 11.44 -3.28
CA PHE A 101 -6.28 12.06 -2.57
C PHE A 101 -7.43 11.09 -2.22
N GLY A 102 -7.15 9.79 -2.17
CA GLY A 102 -8.11 8.73 -1.94
C GLY A 102 -8.41 8.45 -0.48
N LEU A 103 -8.66 7.18 -0.18
CA LEU A 103 -8.93 6.70 1.17
C LEU A 103 -7.65 6.66 2.02
N ASP A 104 -7.76 7.07 3.27
CA ASP A 104 -6.77 6.79 4.31
C ASP A 104 -6.86 5.33 4.78
N THR A 105 -6.01 4.92 5.71
CA THR A 105 -5.97 3.54 6.22
C THR A 105 -7.31 3.09 6.80
N GLU A 106 -7.97 3.94 7.59
CA GLU A 106 -9.29 3.63 8.15
C GLU A 106 -10.32 3.45 7.04
N GLY A 107 -10.37 4.39 6.10
CA GLY A 107 -11.28 4.35 4.96
C GLY A 107 -11.10 3.08 4.12
N TYR A 108 -9.85 2.68 3.83
CA TYR A 108 -9.57 1.43 3.12
C TYR A 108 -10.06 0.21 3.90
N ASN A 109 -9.79 0.13 5.21
CA ASN A 109 -10.21 -1.00 6.03
C ASN A 109 -11.74 -1.12 6.06
N ILE A 110 -12.49 -0.01 6.23
CA ILE A 110 -13.95 -0.03 6.20
C ILE A 110 -14.45 -0.43 4.82
N TRP A 111 -13.91 0.18 3.75
CA TRP A 111 -14.35 -0.10 2.39
C TRP A 111 -14.07 -1.55 1.98
N LEU A 112 -12.88 -2.07 2.28
CA LEU A 112 -12.50 -3.45 1.95
C LEU A 112 -13.37 -4.48 2.67
N TYR A 113 -13.60 -4.32 3.98
CA TYR A 113 -14.22 -5.37 4.78
C TYR A 113 -15.74 -5.22 4.94
N GLU A 114 -16.31 -4.00 4.76
CA GLU A 114 -17.72 -3.73 5.04
C GLU A 114 -18.49 -3.13 3.86
N ARG A 115 -17.81 -2.79 2.76
CA ARG A 115 -18.42 -2.11 1.61
C ARG A 115 -18.14 -2.79 0.27
N GLY A 116 -17.80 -4.08 0.28
CA GLY A 116 -17.64 -4.89 -0.92
C GLY A 116 -16.30 -4.72 -1.65
N GLY A 117 -15.32 -4.03 -1.03
CA GLY A 117 -14.00 -3.83 -1.63
C GLY A 117 -13.21 -5.13 -1.74
N LEU A 118 -13.33 -6.03 -0.75
CA LEU A 118 -12.65 -7.33 -0.75
C LEU A 118 -13.15 -8.22 -1.89
N GLU A 119 -14.44 -8.26 -2.12
CA GLU A 119 -15.05 -9.03 -3.21
C GLU A 119 -14.55 -8.52 -4.57
N GLN A 120 -14.48 -7.19 -4.75
CA GLN A 120 -13.95 -6.59 -5.97
C GLN A 120 -12.44 -6.89 -6.15
N MET A 121 -11.65 -6.87 -5.07
CA MET A 121 -10.25 -7.27 -5.09
C MET A 121 -10.08 -8.72 -5.52
N GLN A 122 -10.86 -9.64 -4.95
CA GLN A 122 -10.82 -11.06 -5.28
C GLN A 122 -11.29 -11.31 -6.71
N GLU A 123 -12.30 -10.59 -7.21
CA GLU A 123 -12.72 -10.65 -8.62
C GLU A 123 -11.56 -10.26 -9.54
N LEU A 124 -10.85 -9.17 -9.24
CA LEU A 124 -9.72 -8.70 -10.04
C LEU A 124 -8.59 -9.72 -10.08
N TYR A 125 -8.09 -10.16 -8.92
CA TYR A 125 -7.00 -11.14 -8.84
C TYR A 125 -7.41 -12.49 -9.42
N GLY A 126 -8.68 -12.86 -9.29
CA GLY A 126 -9.24 -14.12 -9.83
C GLY A 126 -9.11 -14.26 -11.35
N ARG A 127 -9.08 -13.14 -12.09
CA ARG A 127 -8.84 -13.12 -13.55
C ARG A 127 -7.42 -13.58 -13.92
N TYR A 128 -6.51 -13.58 -12.96
CA TYR A 128 -5.09 -13.92 -13.14
C TYR A 128 -4.72 -15.23 -12.43
N ASN A 129 -5.68 -16.12 -12.19
CA ASN A 129 -5.48 -17.39 -11.49
C ASN A 129 -4.97 -17.21 -10.05
N LEU A 130 -5.43 -16.16 -9.36
CA LEU A 130 -5.00 -15.79 -8.02
C LEU A 130 -6.19 -15.65 -7.05
N VAL A 131 -5.92 -15.85 -5.76
CA VAL A 131 -6.81 -15.54 -4.64
C VAL A 131 -6.06 -14.56 -3.74
N ALA A 132 -6.61 -13.38 -3.46
CA ALA A 132 -5.90 -12.31 -2.74
C ALA A 132 -6.64 -11.83 -1.49
N PHE A 133 -5.88 -11.33 -0.53
CA PHE A 133 -6.38 -10.69 0.69
C PHE A 133 -5.54 -9.46 1.03
N PRO A 134 -6.15 -8.39 1.60
CA PRO A 134 -5.39 -7.31 2.22
C PRO A 134 -4.49 -7.90 3.31
N CYS A 135 -3.21 -7.55 3.27
CA CYS A 135 -2.23 -8.10 4.20
C CYS A 135 -1.04 -7.14 4.35
N GLY A 136 -1.14 -6.26 5.30
CA GLY A 136 -0.15 -5.25 5.58
C GLY A 136 -0.54 -3.85 5.12
N ASN A 137 -0.23 -2.87 5.96
CA ASN A 137 -0.46 -1.46 5.71
C ASN A 137 0.77 -0.65 6.13
N GLY A 138 1.33 0.10 5.18
CA GLY A 138 2.50 0.95 5.38
C GLY A 138 2.20 2.34 5.95
N GLY A 139 0.94 2.63 6.28
CA GLY A 139 0.54 3.97 6.74
C GLY A 139 0.48 5.01 5.62
N GLN A 140 0.45 6.28 6.01
CA GLN A 140 0.48 7.41 5.08
C GLN A 140 1.91 7.74 4.68
N GLU A 141 2.12 8.09 3.41
CA GLU A 141 3.42 8.54 2.94
C GLU A 141 3.73 10.00 3.30
N MET A 142 5.03 10.28 3.46
CA MET A 142 5.51 11.62 3.86
C MET A 142 5.36 12.66 2.76
N GLY A 143 5.80 12.30 1.55
CA GLY A 143 5.99 13.20 0.43
C GLY A 143 7.20 12.82 -0.42
N LEU A 144 7.67 13.74 -1.25
CA LEU A 144 8.83 13.49 -2.13
C LEU A 144 10.13 13.87 -1.43
N PHE A 145 11.06 12.91 -1.31
CA PHE A 145 12.45 13.20 -1.01
C PHE A 145 13.12 13.80 -2.24
N SER A 146 13.80 14.93 -2.11
CA SER A 146 14.28 15.69 -3.26
C SER A 146 15.62 16.40 -3.02
N ASN A 147 16.41 16.48 -4.07
CA ASN A 147 17.60 17.33 -4.14
C ASN A 147 17.28 18.75 -4.64
N LYS A 148 16.06 18.96 -5.11
CA LYS A 148 15.55 20.27 -5.56
C LYS A 148 14.37 20.70 -4.71
N LYS A 149 14.36 21.96 -4.29
CA LYS A 149 13.23 22.56 -3.58
C LYS A 149 12.08 22.77 -4.56
N ALA A 150 10.88 22.30 -4.22
CA ALA A 150 9.68 22.49 -5.02
C ALA A 150 8.49 22.82 -4.11
N THR A 151 7.94 24.01 -4.25
CA THR A 151 6.80 24.52 -3.48
C THR A 151 5.68 25.02 -4.38
N LYS A 152 6.01 25.32 -5.65
CA LYS A 152 5.11 25.82 -6.68
C LYS A 152 4.99 24.80 -7.81
N LEU A 153 3.89 24.85 -8.54
CA LEU A 153 3.62 23.93 -9.66
C LEU A 153 4.73 23.94 -10.73
N GLU A 154 5.27 25.13 -11.00
CA GLU A 154 6.33 25.32 -12.00
C GLU A 154 7.62 24.59 -11.63
N ASP A 155 7.90 24.42 -10.34
CA ASP A 155 9.12 23.77 -9.84
C ASP A 155 9.19 22.30 -10.24
N PHE A 156 8.04 21.66 -10.50
CA PHE A 156 7.97 20.25 -10.92
C PHE A 156 8.25 20.03 -12.42
N LYS A 157 8.20 21.09 -13.25
CA LYS A 157 8.46 20.96 -14.70
C LYS A 157 9.88 20.53 -14.96
N GLY A 158 10.02 19.43 -15.72
CA GLY A 158 11.31 18.83 -16.05
C GLY A 158 12.02 18.15 -14.88
N MET A 159 11.42 18.11 -13.67
CA MET A 159 11.96 17.37 -12.54
C MET A 159 11.88 15.88 -12.84
N ARG A 160 12.98 15.17 -12.66
CA ARG A 160 13.04 13.71 -12.82
C ARG A 160 12.62 13.06 -11.52
N ILE A 161 11.48 12.39 -11.54
CA ILE A 161 10.83 11.87 -10.33
C ILE A 161 10.64 10.37 -10.45
N ARG A 162 10.96 9.64 -9.38
CA ARG A 162 10.54 8.26 -9.23
C ARG A 162 9.21 8.22 -8.46
N THR A 163 8.18 7.72 -9.10
CA THR A 163 6.91 7.34 -8.44
C THR A 163 6.18 6.32 -9.29
N PRO A 164 5.61 5.25 -8.70
CA PRO A 164 4.77 4.28 -9.39
C PRO A 164 3.29 4.68 -9.38
N GLY A 165 2.45 3.79 -9.89
CA GLY A 165 1.00 3.92 -9.84
C GLY A 165 0.44 5.04 -10.69
N TRP A 166 -0.69 5.60 -10.30
CA TRP A 166 -1.35 6.68 -11.02
C TRP A 166 -0.69 8.05 -10.83
N PHE A 167 0.02 8.23 -9.73
CA PHE A 167 0.73 9.49 -9.49
C PHE A 167 1.83 9.73 -10.54
N MET A 168 2.41 8.65 -11.08
CA MET A 168 3.34 8.73 -12.22
C MET A 168 2.73 9.47 -13.41
N ASP A 169 1.51 9.10 -13.82
CA ASP A 169 0.86 9.71 -14.97
C ASP A 169 0.42 11.14 -14.68
N ILE A 170 -0.06 11.40 -13.47
CA ILE A 170 -0.44 12.73 -13.01
C ILE A 170 0.78 13.68 -13.07
N MET A 171 1.92 13.25 -12.54
CA MET A 171 3.14 14.05 -12.55
C MET A 171 3.69 14.27 -13.97
N ASN A 172 3.62 13.27 -14.84
CA ASN A 172 3.95 13.43 -16.26
C ASN A 172 3.06 14.50 -16.94
N GLN A 173 1.76 14.50 -16.68
CA GLN A 173 0.83 15.51 -17.19
C GLN A 173 1.09 16.91 -16.61
N LEU A 174 1.71 17.00 -15.45
CA LEU A 174 2.15 18.26 -14.85
C LEU A 174 3.54 18.71 -15.33
N GLY A 175 4.16 17.95 -16.24
CA GLY A 175 5.42 18.31 -16.90
C GLY A 175 6.67 17.75 -16.23
N ALA A 176 6.58 16.88 -15.24
CA ALA A 176 7.71 16.13 -14.71
C ALA A 176 8.13 15.01 -15.68
N SER A 177 9.34 14.50 -15.51
CA SER A 177 9.85 13.29 -16.19
C SER A 177 9.87 12.13 -15.20
N VAL A 178 8.98 11.17 -15.35
CA VAL A 178 8.75 10.17 -14.31
C VAL A 178 9.15 8.76 -14.74
N SER A 179 9.72 8.00 -13.79
CA SER A 179 10.08 6.58 -13.96
C SER A 179 9.64 5.75 -12.74
N PRO A 180 9.12 4.52 -12.93
CA PRO A 180 8.67 3.63 -11.86
C PRO A 180 9.78 2.65 -11.43
N LEU A 181 10.93 3.14 -11.00
CA LEU A 181 12.05 2.28 -10.55
C LEU A 181 11.62 1.42 -9.35
N PRO A 182 12.05 0.14 -9.28
CA PRO A 182 11.91 -0.67 -8.09
C PRO A 182 12.53 -0.02 -6.85
N GLY A 183 11.94 -0.26 -5.67
CA GLY A 183 12.38 0.38 -4.42
C GLY A 183 13.87 0.22 -4.11
N GLY A 184 14.45 -0.96 -4.37
CA GLY A 184 15.87 -1.22 -4.16
C GLY A 184 16.84 -0.42 -5.05
N GLU A 185 16.33 0.24 -6.10
CA GLU A 185 17.15 1.04 -7.03
C GLU A 185 17.09 2.55 -6.73
N VAL A 186 16.16 2.98 -5.88
CA VAL A 186 15.84 4.41 -5.65
C VAL A 186 17.01 5.15 -5.02
N TYR A 187 17.66 4.57 -4.00
CA TYR A 187 18.80 5.19 -3.32
C TYR A 187 19.91 5.56 -4.32
N LEU A 188 20.38 4.59 -5.10
CA LEU A 188 21.45 4.80 -6.08
C LEU A 188 21.05 5.79 -7.18
N ALA A 189 19.78 5.79 -7.59
CA ALA A 189 19.30 6.72 -8.60
C ALA A 189 19.28 8.17 -8.10
N LEU A 190 18.90 8.39 -6.82
CA LEU A 190 18.99 9.71 -6.16
C LEU A 190 20.44 10.13 -5.94
N GLU A 191 21.28 9.25 -5.39
CA GLU A 191 22.70 9.51 -5.09
C GLU A 191 23.48 9.92 -6.35
N ARG A 192 23.26 9.21 -7.46
CA ARG A 192 23.93 9.47 -8.75
C ARG A 192 23.29 10.61 -9.54
N GLY A 193 22.22 11.21 -9.04
CA GLY A 193 21.50 12.26 -9.72
C GLY A 193 20.82 11.80 -11.02
N VAL A 194 20.50 10.51 -11.17
CA VAL A 194 19.68 10.00 -12.29
C VAL A 194 18.25 10.52 -12.15
N ILE A 195 17.75 10.60 -10.92
CA ILE A 195 16.49 11.23 -10.56
C ILE A 195 16.74 12.38 -9.57
N ASP A 196 15.88 13.38 -9.58
CA ASP A 196 15.95 14.55 -8.71
C ASP A 196 15.15 14.35 -7.42
N ALA A 197 14.09 13.55 -7.50
CA ALA A 197 13.20 13.27 -6.38
C ALA A 197 12.59 11.86 -6.47
N ALA A 198 12.18 11.34 -5.32
CA ALA A 198 11.45 10.09 -5.21
C ALA A 198 10.50 10.09 -4.01
N GLU A 199 9.40 9.40 -4.13
CA GLU A 199 8.62 8.90 -2.99
C GLU A 199 8.90 7.40 -2.80
N PHE A 200 8.58 6.87 -1.62
CA PHE A 200 8.62 5.43 -1.43
C PHE A 200 7.55 4.95 -0.43
N SER A 201 7.53 5.48 0.81
CA SER A 201 6.55 5.07 1.81
C SER A 201 6.52 6.02 3.03
N ALA A 202 6.08 5.51 4.18
CA ALA A 202 6.03 6.19 5.46
C ALA A 202 7.44 6.43 6.06
N PRO A 203 7.58 7.34 7.05
CA PRO A 203 8.88 7.69 7.63
C PRO A 203 9.72 6.50 8.09
N ALA A 204 9.11 5.55 8.81
CA ALA A 204 9.81 4.38 9.35
C ALA A 204 10.36 3.45 8.26
N ILE A 205 9.67 3.36 7.12
CA ILE A 205 10.09 2.54 5.97
C ILE A 205 11.19 3.25 5.20
N ASN A 206 11.09 4.58 5.05
CA ASN A 206 12.05 5.39 4.29
C ASN A 206 13.36 5.61 5.03
N TYR A 207 13.35 5.69 6.37
CA TYR A 207 14.54 6.01 7.14
C TYR A 207 15.68 4.99 6.95
N PRO A 208 15.43 3.67 7.02
CA PRO A 208 16.48 2.67 6.76
C PRO A 208 17.01 2.68 5.32
N MET A 209 16.30 3.32 4.38
CA MET A 209 16.74 3.47 3.00
C MET A 209 17.79 4.58 2.82
N GLY A 210 18.11 5.37 3.88
CA GLY A 210 19.16 6.37 3.87
C GLY A 210 18.85 7.61 3.04
N PHE A 211 17.59 7.92 2.76
CA PHE A 211 17.22 9.09 1.94
C PHE A 211 17.64 10.41 2.59
N ASP A 212 17.76 10.46 3.92
CA ASP A 212 18.28 11.58 4.69
C ASP A 212 19.76 11.87 4.45
N GLU A 213 20.51 10.93 3.91
CA GLU A 213 21.94 11.08 3.64
C GLU A 213 22.21 11.70 2.25
N ILE A 214 21.25 11.52 1.31
CA ILE A 214 21.43 11.83 -0.11
C ILE A 214 20.44 12.84 -0.67
N THR A 215 19.46 13.30 0.13
CA THR A 215 18.51 14.34 -0.27
C THR A 215 18.50 15.52 0.70
N LYS A 216 18.00 16.66 0.24
CA LYS A 216 18.00 17.93 0.99
C LYS A 216 16.62 18.30 1.52
N TYR A 217 15.57 17.84 0.83
CA TYR A 217 14.21 18.29 1.06
C TYR A 217 13.23 17.11 1.15
N VAL A 218 12.20 17.26 1.99
CA VAL A 218 10.95 16.51 1.87
C VAL A 218 9.88 17.50 1.43
N ILE A 219 9.26 17.24 0.27
CA ILE A 219 8.19 18.08 -0.29
C ILE A 219 6.85 17.50 0.17
N GLU A 220 6.14 18.26 1.03
CA GLU A 220 4.88 17.87 1.65
C GLU A 220 3.66 18.61 1.03
N PRO A 221 2.46 18.06 1.21
CA PRO A 221 2.10 16.77 1.80
C PRO A 221 2.18 15.61 0.82
N GLY A 222 2.23 14.36 1.35
CA GLY A 222 2.22 13.12 0.58
C GLY A 222 0.84 12.78 0.01
N VAL A 223 0.27 13.64 -0.80
CA VAL A 223 -1.08 13.50 -1.38
C VAL A 223 -1.25 12.30 -2.30
N HIS A 224 -0.16 11.74 -2.77
CA HIS A 224 -0.12 10.64 -3.73
C HIS A 224 -0.52 9.31 -3.08
N GLN A 225 -0.19 9.10 -1.81
CA GLN A 225 -0.51 7.87 -1.08
C GLN A 225 -0.97 8.16 0.35
N PRO A 226 -2.28 8.47 0.54
CA PRO A 226 -2.87 8.66 1.87
C PRO A 226 -2.87 7.39 2.71
N SER A 227 -2.67 6.22 2.08
CA SER A 227 -2.48 4.91 2.69
C SER A 227 -1.77 3.98 1.74
N VAL A 228 -0.86 3.16 2.25
CA VAL A 228 -0.16 2.12 1.49
C VAL A 228 -0.76 0.77 1.84
N GLN A 229 -1.59 0.24 0.94
CA GLN A 229 -2.20 -1.09 1.12
C GLN A 229 -1.34 -2.16 0.47
N CYS A 230 -0.97 -3.18 1.24
CA CYS A 230 -0.31 -4.37 0.73
C CYS A 230 -1.29 -5.53 0.62
N SER A 231 -0.95 -6.52 -0.18
CA SER A 231 -1.74 -7.74 -0.32
C SER A 231 -0.89 -9.00 -0.22
N VAL A 232 -1.52 -10.08 0.22
CA VAL A 232 -1.02 -11.44 0.05
C VAL A 232 -1.90 -12.13 -0.99
N PHE A 233 -1.29 -12.83 -1.93
CA PHE A 233 -2.03 -13.53 -2.97
C PHE A 233 -1.45 -14.92 -3.22
N PHE A 234 -2.33 -15.82 -3.59
CA PHE A 234 -2.06 -17.25 -3.71
C PHE A 234 -2.36 -17.72 -5.11
N ASN A 235 -1.52 -18.59 -5.66
CA ASN A 235 -1.89 -19.37 -6.83
C ASN A 235 -3.21 -20.10 -6.55
N LYS A 236 -4.19 -20.05 -7.46
CA LYS A 236 -5.54 -20.57 -7.23
C LYS A 236 -5.57 -22.07 -7.01
N ASP A 237 -4.72 -22.84 -7.69
CA ASP A 237 -4.65 -24.28 -7.52
C ASP A 237 -4.03 -24.64 -6.16
N ALA A 238 -2.97 -23.94 -5.77
CA ALA A 238 -2.39 -24.07 -4.43
C ALA A 238 -3.43 -23.74 -3.35
N TRP A 239 -4.14 -22.61 -3.47
CA TRP A 239 -5.22 -22.23 -2.55
C TRP A 239 -6.32 -23.29 -2.44
N ASN A 240 -6.76 -23.83 -3.59
CA ASN A 240 -7.81 -24.84 -3.62
C ASN A 240 -7.37 -26.17 -3.00
N SER A 241 -6.07 -26.45 -2.94
CA SER A 241 -5.53 -27.67 -2.31
C SER A 241 -5.55 -27.62 -0.78
N LEU A 242 -5.73 -26.44 -0.17
CA LEU A 242 -5.81 -26.28 1.28
C LEU A 242 -7.15 -26.81 1.81
N PRO A 243 -7.15 -27.49 2.98
CA PRO A 243 -8.35 -27.75 3.74
C PRO A 243 -8.94 -26.43 4.29
N ASP A 244 -10.23 -26.45 4.62
CA ASP A 244 -10.97 -25.22 4.94
C ASP A 244 -10.46 -24.53 6.21
N ASP A 245 -10.01 -25.27 7.21
CA ASP A 245 -9.42 -24.71 8.42
C ASP A 245 -8.13 -23.95 8.15
N LEU A 246 -7.26 -24.42 7.26
CA LEU A 246 -6.06 -23.68 6.85
C LEU A 246 -6.40 -22.42 6.04
N LYS A 247 -7.44 -22.46 5.21
CA LYS A 247 -7.96 -21.27 4.52
C LYS A 247 -8.44 -20.22 5.51
N TRP A 248 -9.13 -20.62 6.59
CA TRP A 248 -9.54 -19.71 7.66
C TRP A 248 -8.34 -19.12 8.41
N ILE A 249 -7.36 -19.93 8.75
CA ILE A 249 -6.12 -19.47 9.40
C ILE A 249 -5.44 -18.40 8.54
N VAL A 250 -5.30 -18.62 7.23
CA VAL A 250 -4.73 -17.64 6.30
C VAL A 250 -5.51 -16.33 6.31
N LYS A 251 -6.85 -16.38 6.22
CA LYS A 251 -7.70 -15.19 6.24
C LYS A 251 -7.56 -14.39 7.54
N ILE A 252 -7.51 -15.08 8.68
CA ILE A 252 -7.34 -14.44 10.00
C ILE A 252 -5.93 -13.84 10.11
N ALA A 253 -4.89 -14.56 9.71
CA ALA A 253 -3.52 -14.07 9.71
C ALA A 253 -3.33 -12.85 8.80
N ALA A 254 -3.98 -12.81 7.64
CA ALA A 254 -3.94 -11.64 6.76
C ALA A 254 -4.58 -10.40 7.42
N LYS A 255 -5.74 -10.55 8.06
CA LYS A 255 -6.39 -9.46 8.83
C LYS A 255 -5.57 -9.02 10.03
N GLU A 256 -4.98 -9.96 10.76
CA GLU A 256 -4.08 -9.69 11.88
C GLU A 256 -2.87 -8.91 11.40
N THR A 257 -2.22 -9.35 10.33
CA THR A 257 -1.06 -8.66 9.75
C THR A 257 -1.42 -7.24 9.28
N GLN A 258 -2.61 -7.04 8.70
CA GLN A 258 -3.11 -5.73 8.29
C GLN A 258 -3.19 -4.75 9.48
N LEU A 259 -3.73 -5.18 10.60
CA LEU A 259 -3.83 -4.37 11.82
C LEU A 259 -2.48 -4.16 12.49
N TRP A 260 -1.75 -5.27 12.70
CA TRP A 260 -0.45 -5.25 13.36
C TRP A 260 0.54 -4.35 12.63
N SER A 261 0.68 -4.50 11.32
CA SER A 261 1.64 -3.73 10.53
C SER A 261 1.39 -2.23 10.59
N ASN A 262 0.13 -1.80 10.52
CA ASN A 262 -0.20 -0.38 10.67
C ASN A 262 0.19 0.14 12.06
N ALA A 263 -0.20 -0.54 13.13
CA ALA A 263 0.16 -0.14 14.49
C ALA A 263 1.68 -0.11 14.71
N TRP A 264 2.38 -1.11 14.16
CA TRP A 264 3.84 -1.22 14.24
C TRP A 264 4.53 -0.07 13.49
N ILE A 265 4.14 0.20 12.24
CA ILE A 265 4.71 1.26 11.41
C ILE A 265 4.43 2.64 12.01
N GLU A 266 3.19 2.91 12.44
CA GLU A 266 2.84 4.19 13.05
C GLU A 266 3.63 4.45 14.33
N ASN A 267 3.84 3.42 15.17
CA ASN A 267 4.71 3.55 16.34
C ASN A 267 6.17 3.88 15.95
N LEU A 268 6.71 3.25 14.91
CA LEU A 268 8.06 3.53 14.43
C LEU A 268 8.17 4.90 13.75
N ASN A 269 7.10 5.38 13.11
CA ASN A 269 7.05 6.69 12.45
C ASN A 269 7.36 7.83 13.43
N VAL A 270 6.95 7.71 14.71
CA VAL A 270 7.21 8.72 15.76
C VAL A 270 8.69 9.05 15.88
N GLN A 271 9.54 8.02 15.87
CA GLN A 271 10.99 8.21 15.96
C GLN A 271 11.61 8.63 14.63
N ALA A 272 11.17 7.98 13.54
CA ALA A 272 11.73 8.21 12.22
C ALA A 272 11.49 9.66 11.73
N ILE A 273 10.30 10.22 11.95
CA ILE A 273 9.99 11.59 11.53
C ILE A 273 10.89 12.62 12.25
N ASN A 274 11.17 12.40 13.54
CA ASN A 274 12.05 13.31 14.29
C ASN A 274 13.48 13.27 13.74
N LYS A 275 14.01 12.07 13.44
CA LYS A 275 15.34 11.92 12.83
C LYS A 275 15.44 12.61 11.47
N PHE A 276 14.41 12.49 10.62
CA PHE A 276 14.37 13.23 9.36
C PHE A 276 14.39 14.75 9.56
N LYS A 277 13.61 15.28 10.52
CA LYS A 277 13.56 16.72 10.80
C LYS A 277 14.89 17.31 11.29
N GLU A 278 15.76 16.49 11.85
CA GLU A 278 17.11 16.92 12.27
C GLU A 278 18.07 17.12 11.09
N LYS A 279 17.82 16.46 9.95
CA LYS A 279 18.76 16.36 8.82
C LYS A 279 18.27 16.99 7.52
N ILE A 280 16.96 17.02 7.30
CA ILE A 280 16.35 17.42 6.03
C ILE A 280 15.36 18.57 6.25
N GLU A 281 15.33 19.52 5.31
CA GLU A 281 14.35 20.60 5.29
C GLU A 281 12.99 20.09 4.78
N PHE A 282 11.93 20.26 5.58
CA PHE A 282 10.56 19.99 5.19
C PHE A 282 9.97 21.23 4.52
N VAL A 283 9.57 21.11 3.26
CA VAL A 283 8.99 22.20 2.47
C VAL A 283 7.58 21.85 2.06
N LYS A 284 6.65 22.79 2.24
CA LYS A 284 5.24 22.58 1.90
C LYS A 284 4.93 23.18 0.54
N MET A 285 4.24 22.40 -0.30
CA MET A 285 3.59 22.95 -1.49
C MET A 285 2.60 24.02 -1.08
N ASP A 286 2.57 25.15 -1.80
CA ASP A 286 1.59 26.19 -1.57
C ASP A 286 0.16 25.73 -1.86
N ALA A 287 -0.83 26.52 -1.42
CA ALA A 287 -2.25 26.16 -1.57
C ALA A 287 -2.66 26.05 -3.04
N ALA A 288 -2.13 26.92 -3.90
CA ALA A 288 -2.42 26.90 -5.33
C ALA A 288 -1.88 25.63 -6.00
N THR A 289 -0.68 25.22 -5.64
CA THR A 289 -0.06 23.97 -6.13
C THR A 289 -0.85 22.75 -5.68
N ARG A 290 -1.22 22.67 -4.39
CA ARG A 290 -2.05 21.55 -3.89
C ARG A 290 -3.41 21.47 -4.59
N SER A 291 -4.04 22.64 -4.84
CA SER A 291 -5.30 22.71 -5.59
C SER A 291 -5.12 22.24 -7.04
N ALA A 292 -4.03 22.62 -7.71
CA ALA A 292 -3.71 22.18 -9.05
C ALA A 292 -3.47 20.66 -9.13
N PHE A 293 -2.77 20.08 -8.16
CA PHE A 293 -2.59 18.62 -8.04
C PHE A 293 -3.94 17.91 -7.86
N ALA A 294 -4.79 18.39 -6.94
CA ALA A 294 -6.11 17.80 -6.70
C ALA A 294 -7.00 17.86 -7.97
N LYS A 295 -7.02 19.00 -8.66
CA LYS A 295 -7.75 19.17 -9.91
C LYS A 295 -7.25 18.22 -11.00
N LYS A 296 -5.94 18.15 -11.19
CA LYS A 296 -5.32 17.25 -12.17
C LYS A 296 -5.59 15.79 -11.84
N THR A 297 -5.52 15.43 -10.57
CA THR A 297 -5.87 14.08 -10.09
C THR A 297 -7.30 13.74 -10.46
N LYS A 298 -8.25 14.65 -10.17
CA LYS A 298 -9.66 14.42 -10.51
C LYS A 298 -9.86 14.21 -12.01
N GLU A 299 -9.28 15.08 -12.84
CA GLU A 299 -9.35 14.97 -14.31
C GLU A 299 -8.79 13.61 -14.79
N TYR A 300 -7.67 13.20 -14.22
CA TYR A 300 -7.03 11.92 -14.55
C TYR A 300 -7.91 10.72 -14.14
N LEU A 301 -8.42 10.70 -12.91
CA LEU A 301 -9.30 9.63 -12.42
C LEU A 301 -10.60 9.56 -13.25
N ASP A 302 -11.20 10.69 -13.62
CA ASP A 302 -12.37 10.73 -14.49
C ASP A 302 -12.06 10.13 -15.88
N SER A 303 -10.87 10.40 -16.42
CA SER A 303 -10.42 9.81 -17.69
C SER A 303 -10.25 8.29 -17.61
N LEU A 304 -9.71 7.78 -16.48
CA LEU A 304 -9.60 6.34 -16.24
C LEU A 304 -10.98 5.67 -16.11
N LYS A 305 -11.91 6.31 -15.39
CA LYS A 305 -13.30 5.83 -15.26
C LYS A 305 -14.00 5.75 -16.60
N ALA A 306 -13.76 6.71 -17.49
CA ALA A 306 -14.30 6.70 -18.84
C ALA A 306 -13.73 5.57 -19.72
N LYS A 307 -12.47 5.22 -19.52
CA LYS A 307 -11.75 4.24 -20.34
C LYS A 307 -11.88 2.80 -19.84
N TYR A 308 -11.90 2.59 -18.51
CA TYR A 308 -11.83 1.29 -17.89
C TYR A 308 -13.05 1.02 -16.98
N PRO A 309 -13.99 0.15 -17.41
CA PRO A 309 -15.23 -0.11 -16.65
C PRO A 309 -15.00 -0.69 -15.25
N ASP A 310 -13.97 -1.51 -15.05
CA ASP A 310 -13.63 -2.06 -13.74
C ASP A 310 -13.01 -1.02 -12.80
N VAL A 311 -12.16 -0.12 -13.31
CA VAL A 311 -11.70 1.06 -12.56
C VAL A 311 -12.89 1.93 -12.15
N LYS A 312 -13.81 2.19 -13.09
CA LYS A 312 -15.03 2.95 -12.80
C LYS A 312 -15.83 2.32 -11.67
N LYS A 313 -16.10 1.00 -11.74
CA LYS A 313 -16.82 0.24 -10.70
C LYS A 313 -16.17 0.44 -9.33
N THR A 314 -14.85 0.29 -9.26
CA THR A 314 -14.12 0.35 -7.99
C THR A 314 -14.05 1.78 -7.43
N LEU A 315 -13.70 2.77 -8.26
CA LEU A 315 -13.63 4.17 -7.82
C LEU A 315 -15.00 4.73 -7.45
N ASP A 316 -16.07 4.39 -8.19
CA ASP A 316 -17.44 4.82 -7.85
C ASP A 316 -17.87 4.22 -6.50
N SER A 317 -17.49 2.97 -6.20
CA SER A 317 -17.73 2.34 -4.91
C SER A 317 -16.99 3.07 -3.77
N GLN A 318 -15.72 3.43 -3.97
CA GLN A 318 -14.95 4.21 -2.99
C GLN A 318 -15.52 5.63 -2.81
N GLU A 319 -15.93 6.28 -3.89
CA GLU A 319 -16.55 7.62 -3.85
C GLU A 319 -17.90 7.58 -3.13
N GLN A 320 -18.71 6.55 -3.37
CA GLN A 320 -19.98 6.39 -2.66
C GLN A 320 -19.74 6.17 -1.16
N PHE A 321 -18.79 5.32 -0.81
CA PHE A 321 -18.40 5.14 0.59
C PHE A 321 -17.95 6.47 1.23
N LYS A 322 -17.12 7.27 0.57
CA LYS A 322 -16.68 8.57 1.09
C LYS A 322 -17.87 9.51 1.35
N LYS A 323 -18.86 9.51 0.46
CA LYS A 323 -20.10 10.32 0.64
C LYS A 323 -20.91 9.82 1.85
N ASP A 324 -21.12 8.53 1.95
CA ASP A 324 -21.90 7.93 3.05
C ASP A 324 -21.21 8.17 4.40
N PHE A 325 -19.88 8.15 4.42
CA PHE A 325 -19.07 8.29 5.63
C PHE A 325 -18.85 9.76 6.03
N ALA A 326 -19.07 10.72 5.13
CA ALA A 326 -18.74 12.14 5.31
C ALA A 326 -19.42 12.73 6.56
N THR A 327 -20.72 12.49 6.76
CA THR A 327 -21.48 13.02 7.90
C THR A 327 -20.92 12.53 9.23
N TRP A 328 -20.59 11.23 9.31
CA TRP A 328 -19.99 10.68 10.53
C TRP A 328 -18.57 11.21 10.76
N ARG A 329 -17.78 11.32 9.69
CA ARG A 329 -16.43 11.87 9.76
C ARG A 329 -16.45 13.33 10.24
N GLU A 330 -17.38 14.14 9.74
CA GLU A 330 -17.57 15.52 10.19
C GLU A 330 -17.98 15.58 11.67
N GLN A 331 -18.97 14.78 12.07
CA GLN A 331 -19.47 14.75 13.44
C GLN A 331 -18.38 14.39 14.46
N ARG A 332 -17.52 13.41 14.13
CA ARG A 332 -16.45 12.98 15.03
C ARG A 332 -15.18 13.86 14.94
N SER A 333 -15.02 14.68 13.92
CA SER A 333 -13.84 15.54 13.73
C SER A 333 -13.74 16.63 14.80
N GLY A 334 -14.84 16.95 15.52
CA GLY A 334 -14.85 17.84 16.65
C GLY A 334 -14.14 17.28 17.90
N VAL A 335 -13.77 16.00 17.89
CA VAL A 335 -13.04 15.36 19.00
C VAL A 335 -11.59 15.18 18.57
N VAL A 336 -10.71 16.00 19.10
CA VAL A 336 -9.25 15.79 18.98
C VAL A 336 -8.84 14.85 20.11
N PRO A 337 -8.39 13.64 19.85
CA PRO A 337 -8.19 12.63 20.90
C PRO A 337 -7.04 12.97 21.86
N TRP A 338 -6.06 13.76 21.41
CA TRP A 338 -4.92 14.24 22.22
C TRP A 338 -4.07 15.25 21.43
N PRO A 339 -3.15 16.01 22.07
CA PRO A 339 -3.04 16.14 23.52
C PRO A 339 -4.16 17.01 24.10
N ILE A 340 -4.53 16.79 25.34
CA ILE A 340 -5.58 17.57 26.05
C ILE A 340 -5.24 19.07 26.13
N GLU A 341 -3.96 19.41 26.13
CA GLU A 341 -3.44 20.78 26.12
C GLU A 341 -3.93 21.58 24.92
N ASP A 342 -4.16 20.92 23.77
CA ASP A 342 -4.68 21.60 22.57
C ASP A 342 -6.12 22.09 22.79
N TYR A 343 -6.95 21.32 23.53
CA TYR A 343 -8.27 21.78 23.94
C TYR A 343 -8.20 22.91 24.96
N ILE A 344 -7.32 22.79 25.96
CA ILE A 344 -7.14 23.82 27.01
C ILE A 344 -6.67 25.14 26.37
N ASN A 345 -5.83 25.07 25.37
CA ASN A 345 -5.24 26.24 24.68
C ASN A 345 -6.08 26.72 23.49
N GLY A 346 -7.27 26.17 23.27
CA GLY A 346 -8.17 26.58 22.19
C GLY A 346 -7.62 26.32 20.77
N LYS A 347 -6.66 25.43 20.62
CA LYS A 347 -6.20 24.96 19.31
C LYS A 347 -7.25 24.00 18.76
N GLN A 348 -8.22 24.54 18.06
CA GLN A 348 -9.12 23.75 17.21
C GLN A 348 -8.46 23.62 15.84
N ASN A 349 -8.30 22.38 15.36
CA ASN A 349 -7.78 22.10 14.00
C ASN A 349 -8.78 22.50 12.92
#